data_057fe5e5320df7e011895952a4fc0fa1
#
_entry.id   057fe5e5320df7e011895952a4fc0fa1
#
_cell.length_a   1.000
_cell.length_b   1.000
_cell.length_c   1.000
_cell.angle_alpha   90.00
_cell.angle_beta   90.00
_cell.angle_gamma   90.00
#
_symmetry.space_group_name_H-M   'P 1'
#
loop_
_entity.id
_entity.type
_entity.pdbx_description
1 polymer ?
#
loop_
_entity_poly.entity_id
_entity_poly.type
_entity_poly.pdbx_seq_one_letter_code
_entity_poly.pdbx_strand_id
1 'polypeptide(L)'
;MSLKIIMGNMFSGKTSELIRRLKRYKVIGKRILVINSKKDTRASEDVLRTHDNVRFDCIKTNNLDEVDFSNVDVIAMDEAQFFTDLKKFVEKVLDSGKTILLAGLDGDYKQRKFGELIDCVPLADKVFKISAMCMECMDGTHGPFTKRIVQNDELELVGDHDMYKAVCRKHL
;
A
#
# COMPACT_ATOMS: atom_id res chain seq x y z
N MET A 1 -3.23 -19.89 -4.12
CA MET A 1 -1.99 -19.18 -3.77
C MET A 1 -1.68 -18.15 -4.84
N SER A 2 -1.41 -16.92 -4.48
CA SER A 2 -0.94 -15.89 -5.42
C SER A 2 -0.46 -14.64 -4.67
N LEU A 3 0.49 -13.90 -5.27
CA LEU A 3 0.90 -12.57 -4.84
C LEU A 3 0.40 -11.53 -5.86
N LYS A 4 -0.28 -10.50 -5.37
CA LYS A 4 -0.70 -9.35 -6.17
C LYS A 4 -0.21 -8.07 -5.52
N ILE A 5 0.46 -7.22 -6.28
CA ILE A 5 1.00 -5.95 -5.81
C ILE A 5 0.25 -4.79 -6.47
N ILE A 6 -0.20 -3.85 -5.66
CA ILE A 6 -0.80 -2.58 -6.07
C ILE A 6 0.16 -1.48 -5.62
N MET A 7 0.90 -0.91 -6.56
CA MET A 7 1.89 0.10 -6.24
C MET A 7 1.64 1.40 -7.00
N GLY A 8 2.16 2.49 -6.49
CA GLY A 8 2.04 3.80 -7.11
C GLY A 8 2.28 4.92 -6.12
N ASN A 9 2.24 6.14 -6.59
CA ASN A 9 2.49 7.34 -5.81
C ASN A 9 1.39 7.66 -4.79
N MET A 10 1.57 8.69 -3.98
CA MET A 10 0.51 9.19 -3.10
C MET A 10 -0.70 9.65 -3.93
N PHE A 11 -1.89 9.56 -3.32
CA PHE A 11 -3.19 9.94 -3.91
C PHE A 11 -3.63 9.10 -5.12
N SER A 12 -2.94 8.02 -5.47
CA SER A 12 -3.27 7.16 -6.61
C SER A 12 -4.42 6.17 -6.36
N GLY A 13 -5.00 6.13 -5.15
CA GLY A 13 -6.14 5.26 -4.85
C GLY A 13 -5.76 3.80 -4.51
N LYS A 14 -4.52 3.54 -4.08
CA LYS A 14 -4.04 2.18 -3.75
C LYS A 14 -4.91 1.47 -2.72
N THR A 15 -5.20 2.12 -1.59
CA THR A 15 -6.06 1.60 -0.54
C THR A 15 -7.47 1.30 -1.05
N SER A 16 -8.03 2.18 -1.88
CA SER A 16 -9.35 1.96 -2.50
C SER A 16 -9.35 0.74 -3.42
N GLU A 17 -8.31 0.56 -4.23
CA GLU A 17 -8.16 -0.60 -5.11
C GLU A 17 -7.94 -1.88 -4.29
N LEU A 18 -7.15 -1.84 -3.22
CA LEU A 18 -6.97 -2.96 -2.29
C LEU A 18 -8.34 -3.39 -1.73
N ILE A 19 -9.09 -2.46 -1.14
CA ILE A 19 -10.42 -2.71 -0.56
C ILE A 19 -11.39 -3.26 -1.63
N ARG A 20 -11.38 -2.71 -2.85
CA ARG A 20 -12.20 -3.21 -3.96
C ARG A 20 -11.92 -4.69 -4.26
N ARG A 21 -10.65 -5.10 -4.21
CA ARG A 21 -10.26 -6.50 -4.39
C ARG A 21 -10.67 -7.37 -3.22
N LEU A 22 -10.51 -6.89 -1.98
CA LEU A 22 -10.90 -7.62 -0.77
C LEU A 22 -12.40 -7.89 -0.72
N LYS A 23 -13.24 -6.93 -1.14
CA LYS A 23 -14.69 -7.15 -1.26
C LYS A 23 -15.02 -8.37 -2.12
N ARG A 24 -14.29 -8.60 -3.21
CA ARG A 24 -14.51 -9.76 -4.09
C ARG A 24 -14.17 -11.08 -3.40
N TYR A 25 -13.11 -11.12 -2.59
CA TYR A 25 -12.78 -12.30 -1.78
C TYR A 25 -13.82 -12.53 -0.67
N LYS A 26 -14.32 -11.46 -0.06
CA LYS A 26 -15.37 -11.52 0.97
C LYS A 26 -16.68 -12.13 0.41
N VAL A 27 -17.07 -11.75 -0.80
CA VAL A 27 -18.28 -12.27 -1.47
C VAL A 27 -18.23 -13.78 -1.67
N ILE A 28 -17.08 -14.35 -1.92
CA ILE A 28 -16.89 -15.81 -2.06
C ILE A 28 -16.54 -16.51 -0.74
N GLY A 29 -16.79 -15.86 0.41
CA GLY A 29 -16.66 -16.46 1.74
C GLY A 29 -15.22 -16.67 2.21
N LYS A 30 -14.21 -15.99 1.63
CA LYS A 30 -12.81 -16.09 2.08
C LYS A 30 -12.59 -15.33 3.39
N ARG A 31 -11.86 -15.97 4.31
CA ARG A 31 -11.41 -15.35 5.56
C ARG A 31 -10.22 -14.44 5.24
N ILE A 32 -10.33 -13.18 5.60
CA ILE A 32 -9.40 -12.12 5.23
C ILE A 32 -8.75 -11.57 6.49
N LEU A 33 -7.43 -11.45 6.48
CA LEU A 33 -6.64 -10.69 7.44
C LEU A 33 -6.11 -9.43 6.75
N VAL A 34 -6.35 -8.27 7.35
CA VAL A 34 -5.79 -7.01 6.87
C VAL A 34 -4.74 -6.52 7.87
N ILE A 35 -3.59 -6.11 7.37
CA ILE A 35 -2.44 -5.63 8.14
C ILE A 35 -2.12 -4.21 7.68
N ASN A 36 -1.92 -3.30 8.62
CA ASN A 36 -1.40 -1.96 8.36
C ASN A 36 -0.23 -1.65 9.29
N SER A 37 0.65 -0.74 8.89
CA SER A 37 1.77 -0.31 9.71
C SER A 37 1.30 0.63 10.84
N LYS A 38 1.87 0.49 12.04
CA LYS A 38 1.71 1.47 13.13
C LYS A 38 2.30 2.84 12.77
N LYS A 39 3.18 2.92 11.77
CA LYS A 39 3.70 4.19 11.25
C LYS A 39 2.63 4.98 10.49
N ASP A 40 1.58 4.33 9.99
CA ASP A 40 0.45 5.04 9.39
C ASP A 40 -0.47 5.60 10.48
N THR A 41 -0.25 6.87 10.82
CA THR A 41 -1.01 7.61 11.84
C THR A 41 -2.27 8.31 11.30
N ARG A 42 -2.53 8.22 9.99
CA ARG A 42 -3.70 8.87 9.35
C ARG A 42 -5.04 8.25 9.75
N ALA A 43 -5.03 6.99 10.16
CA ALA A 43 -6.19 6.34 10.74
C ALA A 43 -5.96 6.10 12.24
N SER A 44 -6.80 6.68 13.10
CA SER A 44 -6.73 6.55 14.56
C SER A 44 -7.26 5.21 15.09
N GLU A 45 -7.94 4.42 14.25
CA GLU A 45 -8.58 3.15 14.60
C GLU A 45 -7.90 1.99 13.86
N ASP A 46 -8.05 0.77 14.38
CA ASP A 46 -7.63 -0.49 13.73
C ASP A 46 -8.56 -0.83 12.55
N VAL A 47 -8.71 0.12 11.65
CA VAL A 47 -9.61 0.05 10.49
C VAL A 47 -8.90 0.57 9.25
N LEU A 48 -8.85 -0.25 8.22
CA LEU A 48 -8.50 0.21 6.87
C LEU A 48 -9.72 0.92 6.28
N ARG A 49 -9.55 2.21 5.94
CA ARG A 49 -10.64 3.07 5.48
C ARG A 49 -10.30 3.73 4.14
N THR A 50 -11.27 3.75 3.24
CA THR A 50 -11.22 4.62 2.04
C THR A 50 -11.77 5.99 2.35
N HIS A 51 -11.49 6.99 1.48
CA HIS A 51 -12.15 8.29 1.52
C HIS A 51 -13.70 8.18 1.47
N ASP A 52 -14.24 7.12 0.85
CA ASP A 52 -15.69 6.84 0.75
C ASP A 52 -16.25 6.07 1.97
N ASN A 53 -15.55 6.07 3.10
CA ASN A 53 -15.97 5.43 4.36
C ASN A 53 -16.16 3.90 4.31
N VAL A 54 -15.63 3.21 3.32
CA VAL A 54 -15.63 1.74 3.32
C VAL A 54 -14.54 1.24 4.26
N ARG A 55 -14.91 0.33 5.17
CA ARG A 55 -14.06 -0.12 6.27
C ARG A 55 -13.78 -1.62 6.19
N PHE A 56 -12.55 -1.99 6.55
CA PHE A 56 -12.14 -3.34 6.91
C PHE A 56 -11.38 -3.28 8.24
N ASP A 57 -11.72 -4.15 9.17
CA ASP A 57 -10.95 -4.30 10.39
C ASP A 57 -9.53 -4.72 10.02
N CYS A 58 -8.54 -4.08 10.61
CA CYS A 58 -7.15 -4.38 10.37
C CYS A 58 -6.36 -4.47 11.68
N ILE A 59 -5.32 -5.26 11.67
CA ILE A 59 -4.33 -5.24 12.74
C ILE A 59 -3.23 -4.24 12.40
N LYS A 60 -2.82 -3.42 13.37
CA LYS A 60 -1.67 -2.53 13.24
C LYS A 60 -0.46 -3.15 13.92
N THR A 61 0.59 -3.38 13.15
CA THR A 61 1.85 -3.90 13.68
C THR A 61 3.04 -3.30 12.95
N ASN A 62 4.22 -3.31 13.57
CA ASN A 62 5.50 -3.09 12.91
C ASN A 62 6.34 -4.37 12.84
N ASN A 63 5.86 -5.47 13.46
CA ASN A 63 6.55 -6.75 13.49
C ASN A 63 5.68 -7.81 12.81
N LEU A 64 6.09 -8.26 11.63
CA LEU A 64 5.38 -9.28 10.86
C LEU A 64 5.62 -10.70 11.37
N ASP A 65 6.68 -10.96 12.12
CA ASP A 65 6.96 -12.28 12.69
C ASP A 65 5.91 -12.70 13.76
N GLU A 66 5.25 -11.72 14.40
CA GLU A 66 4.21 -11.95 15.41
C GLU A 66 2.79 -12.15 14.81
N VAL A 67 2.64 -12.01 13.51
CA VAL A 67 1.34 -12.10 12.85
C VAL A 67 0.94 -13.55 12.68
N ASP A 68 -0.12 -13.98 13.38
CA ASP A 68 -0.76 -15.27 13.13
C ASP A 68 -1.73 -15.16 11.95
N PHE A 69 -1.43 -15.89 10.90
CA PHE A 69 -2.27 -16.00 9.70
C PHE A 69 -2.74 -17.44 9.42
N SER A 70 -2.65 -18.35 10.40
CA SER A 70 -3.00 -19.78 10.25
C SER A 70 -4.44 -19.97 9.77
N ASN A 71 -5.38 -19.21 10.32
CA ASN A 71 -6.83 -19.36 10.12
C ASN A 71 -7.42 -18.47 9.02
N VAL A 72 -6.61 -17.92 8.11
CA VAL A 72 -7.08 -17.06 7.02
C VAL A 72 -6.70 -17.61 5.65
N ASP A 73 -7.44 -17.20 4.64
CA ASP A 73 -7.23 -17.62 3.26
C ASP A 73 -6.53 -16.53 2.43
N VAL A 74 -6.73 -15.28 2.83
CA VAL A 74 -6.22 -14.09 2.13
C VAL A 74 -5.63 -13.12 3.14
N ILE A 75 -4.41 -12.68 2.90
CA ILE A 75 -3.74 -11.62 3.64
C ILE A 75 -3.70 -10.37 2.76
N ALA A 76 -3.99 -9.22 3.32
CA ALA A 76 -3.84 -7.93 2.67
C ALA A 76 -2.98 -7.01 3.52
N MET A 77 -2.07 -6.30 2.89
CA MET A 77 -1.23 -5.33 3.57
C MET A 77 -1.36 -3.97 2.88
N ASP A 78 -1.69 -2.95 3.66
CA ASP A 78 -1.62 -1.56 3.20
C ASP A 78 -0.37 -0.88 3.75
N GLU A 79 0.08 0.16 3.06
CA GLU A 79 1.32 0.90 3.36
C GLU A 79 2.54 -0.04 3.53
N ALA A 80 2.61 -1.04 2.65
CA ALA A 80 3.57 -2.15 2.72
C ALA A 80 5.04 -1.70 2.69
N GLN A 81 5.35 -0.51 2.16
CA GLN A 81 6.71 0.06 2.16
C GLN A 81 7.29 0.33 3.55
N PHE A 82 6.46 0.37 4.59
CA PHE A 82 6.93 0.62 5.96
C PHE A 82 7.47 -0.62 6.68
N PHE A 83 7.30 -1.82 6.13
CA PHE A 83 7.78 -3.06 6.73
C PHE A 83 9.16 -3.42 6.20
N THR A 84 10.10 -3.67 7.10
CA THR A 84 11.51 -3.99 6.79
C THR A 84 11.76 -5.48 6.56
N ASP A 85 10.81 -6.33 6.95
CA ASP A 85 10.81 -7.79 6.83
C ASP A 85 9.73 -8.29 5.85
N LEU A 86 9.26 -7.39 4.96
CA LEU A 86 8.15 -7.65 4.05
C LEU A 86 8.42 -8.83 3.13
N LYS A 87 9.60 -8.89 2.51
CA LYS A 87 9.91 -9.95 1.55
C LYS A 87 9.90 -11.33 2.20
N LYS A 88 10.54 -11.47 3.36
CA LYS A 88 10.55 -12.71 4.17
C LYS A 88 9.14 -13.14 4.54
N PHE A 89 8.30 -12.19 4.97
CA PHE A 89 6.91 -12.47 5.31
C PHE A 89 6.10 -12.94 4.09
N VAL A 90 6.28 -12.30 2.93
CA VAL A 90 5.62 -12.70 1.67
C VAL A 90 5.99 -14.13 1.29
N GLU A 91 7.28 -14.49 1.32
CA GLU A 91 7.75 -15.84 1.05
C GLU A 91 7.08 -16.87 1.99
N LYS A 92 7.07 -16.61 3.31
CA LYS A 92 6.40 -17.46 4.31
C LYS A 92 4.90 -17.64 4.03
N VAL A 93 4.19 -16.57 3.62
CA VAL A 93 2.76 -16.65 3.27
C VAL A 93 2.53 -17.48 2.01
N LEU A 94 3.36 -17.30 0.98
CA LEU A 94 3.27 -18.08 -0.25
C LEU A 94 3.56 -19.56 0.01
N ASP A 95 4.60 -19.90 0.77
CA ASP A 95 4.92 -21.27 1.15
C ASP A 95 3.77 -21.96 1.90
N SER A 96 2.97 -21.20 2.63
CA SER A 96 1.75 -21.69 3.30
C SER A 96 0.55 -21.89 2.36
N GLY A 97 0.70 -21.65 1.06
CA GLY A 97 -0.35 -21.85 0.05
C GLY A 97 -1.43 -20.75 0.02
N LYS A 98 -1.23 -19.61 0.68
CA LYS A 98 -2.23 -18.54 0.80
C LYS A 98 -2.10 -17.48 -0.30
N THR A 99 -3.11 -16.63 -0.39
CA THR A 99 -3.10 -15.46 -1.28
C THR A 99 -2.71 -14.22 -0.48
N ILE A 100 -1.81 -13.41 -1.03
CA ILE A 100 -1.43 -12.13 -0.42
C ILE A 100 -1.59 -10.97 -1.41
N LEU A 101 -2.15 -9.85 -0.94
CA LEU A 101 -2.28 -8.60 -1.66
C LEU A 101 -1.47 -7.53 -0.92
N LEU A 102 -0.55 -6.88 -1.63
CA LEU A 102 0.23 -5.76 -1.10
C LEU A 102 -0.23 -4.47 -1.75
N ALA A 103 -0.38 -3.42 -0.95
CA ALA A 103 -0.55 -2.06 -1.45
C ALA A 103 0.49 -1.14 -0.80
N GLY A 104 1.12 -0.26 -1.58
CA GLY A 104 2.15 0.62 -1.05
C GLY A 104 2.79 1.54 -2.09
N LEU A 105 3.66 2.41 -1.61
CA LEU A 105 4.44 3.32 -2.44
C LEU A 105 5.54 2.56 -3.18
N ASP A 106 5.72 2.85 -4.46
CA ASP A 106 6.80 2.31 -5.28
C ASP A 106 8.10 3.12 -5.17
N GLY A 107 8.00 4.35 -4.70
CA GLY A 107 9.16 5.21 -4.50
C GLY A 107 8.89 6.33 -3.49
N ASP A 108 10.00 6.89 -2.99
CA ASP A 108 9.97 8.08 -2.16
C ASP A 108 9.80 9.37 -3.01
N TYR A 109 9.74 10.52 -2.36
CA TYR A 109 9.61 11.82 -3.02
C TYR A 109 10.86 12.22 -3.85
N LYS A 110 11.98 11.51 -3.70
CA LYS A 110 13.21 11.62 -4.52
C LYS A 110 13.27 10.57 -5.64
N GLN A 111 12.17 9.88 -5.91
CA GLN A 111 12.01 8.77 -6.88
C GLN A 111 12.97 7.59 -6.65
N ARG A 112 13.39 7.37 -5.40
CA ARG A 112 14.20 6.22 -5.01
C ARG A 112 13.30 5.12 -4.47
N LYS A 113 13.78 3.88 -4.51
CA LYS A 113 13.09 2.75 -3.90
C LYS A 113 12.73 3.04 -2.44
N PHE A 114 11.48 2.76 -2.05
CA PHE A 114 11.01 2.92 -0.68
C PHE A 114 10.60 1.58 -0.09
N GLY A 115 11.35 1.14 0.94
CA GLY A 115 11.13 -0.15 1.58
C GLY A 115 11.35 -1.35 0.67
N GLU A 116 10.75 -2.50 1.00
CA GLU A 116 10.96 -3.79 0.33
C GLU A 116 9.85 -4.16 -0.68
N LEU A 117 8.85 -3.28 -0.88
CA LEU A 117 7.74 -3.59 -1.79
C LEU A 117 8.21 -3.96 -3.21
N ILE A 118 9.20 -3.22 -3.73
CA ILE A 118 9.79 -3.47 -5.06
C ILE A 118 10.54 -4.80 -5.10
N ASP A 119 11.14 -5.22 -3.99
CA ASP A 119 11.86 -6.49 -3.91
C ASP A 119 10.92 -7.71 -3.98
N CYS A 120 9.63 -7.50 -3.74
CA CYS A 120 8.60 -8.53 -3.89
C CYS A 120 8.09 -8.68 -5.35
N VAL A 121 8.44 -7.76 -6.25
CA VAL A 121 7.97 -7.79 -7.65
C VAL A 121 8.33 -9.09 -8.38
N PRO A 122 9.55 -9.66 -8.25
CA PRO A 122 9.89 -10.93 -8.89
C PRO A 122 9.08 -12.13 -8.38
N LEU A 123 8.46 -12.04 -7.20
CA LEU A 123 7.62 -13.09 -6.61
C LEU A 123 6.15 -12.95 -7.05
N ALA A 124 5.77 -11.84 -7.69
CA ALA A 124 4.38 -11.47 -7.92
C ALA A 124 3.78 -12.12 -9.17
N ASP A 125 2.59 -12.73 -9.03
CA ASP A 125 1.78 -13.17 -10.17
C ASP A 125 1.22 -11.97 -10.96
N LYS A 126 0.94 -10.85 -10.28
CA LYS A 126 0.43 -9.63 -10.94
C LYS A 126 0.90 -8.37 -10.21
N VAL A 127 1.34 -7.40 -10.99
CA VAL A 127 1.70 -6.06 -10.51
C VAL A 127 0.82 -5.03 -11.20
N PHE A 128 0.23 -4.14 -10.40
CA PHE A 128 -0.61 -3.04 -10.85
C PHE A 128 0.04 -1.74 -10.42
N LYS A 129 0.65 -1.04 -11.36
CA LYS A 129 1.15 0.31 -11.12
C LYS A 129 0.07 1.31 -11.48
N ILE A 130 -0.45 2.01 -10.47
CA ILE A 130 -1.50 3.03 -10.61
C ILE A 130 -0.94 4.41 -10.31
N SER A 131 -1.55 5.44 -10.87
CA SER A 131 -1.12 6.82 -10.68
C SER A 131 -2.31 7.72 -10.35
N ALA A 132 -2.03 8.80 -9.61
CA ALA A 132 -2.95 9.90 -9.42
C ALA A 132 -3.03 10.79 -10.67
N MET A 133 -3.92 11.78 -10.65
CA MET A 133 -3.91 12.90 -11.61
C MET A 133 -2.94 13.97 -11.13
N CYS A 134 -2.34 14.69 -12.07
CA CYS A 134 -1.39 15.76 -11.77
C CYS A 134 -2.13 16.97 -11.15
N MET A 135 -1.77 17.27 -9.90
CA MET A 135 -2.39 18.37 -9.13
C MET A 135 -1.91 19.76 -9.57
N GLU A 136 -0.94 19.85 -10.48
CA GLU A 136 -0.49 21.12 -11.07
C GLU A 136 -1.07 21.35 -12.46
N CYS A 137 -1.29 20.29 -13.26
CA CYS A 137 -1.90 20.42 -14.58
C CYS A 137 -3.42 20.66 -14.47
N MET A 138 -4.11 19.95 -13.58
CA MET A 138 -5.55 20.04 -13.35
C MET A 138 -6.43 19.80 -14.61
N ASP A 139 -5.89 19.04 -15.57
CA ASP A 139 -6.51 18.81 -16.90
C ASP A 139 -6.68 17.32 -17.24
N GLY A 140 -6.50 16.42 -16.24
CA GLY A 140 -6.55 14.97 -16.42
C GLY A 140 -5.20 14.32 -16.77
N THR A 141 -4.12 15.10 -16.88
CA THR A 141 -2.76 14.54 -17.04
C THR A 141 -2.40 13.65 -15.86
N HIS A 142 -1.88 12.45 -16.12
CA HIS A 142 -1.40 11.55 -15.08
C HIS A 142 -0.22 12.15 -14.31
N GLY A 143 -0.29 12.07 -12.97
CA GLY A 143 0.74 12.50 -12.04
C GLY A 143 1.32 11.31 -11.29
N PRO A 144 2.27 10.54 -11.87
CA PRO A 144 2.79 9.31 -11.27
C PRO A 144 3.86 9.53 -10.20
N PHE A 145 4.21 10.78 -9.89
CA PHE A 145 5.26 11.10 -8.92
C PHE A 145 4.68 11.77 -7.68
N THR A 146 5.25 11.44 -6.52
CA THR A 146 5.01 12.17 -5.28
C THR A 146 6.03 13.30 -5.16
N LYS A 147 5.57 14.54 -5.12
CA LYS A 147 6.38 15.73 -4.85
C LYS A 147 6.13 16.19 -3.42
N ARG A 148 7.19 16.37 -2.63
CA ARG A 148 7.11 16.99 -1.32
C ARG A 148 7.10 18.51 -1.50
N ILE A 149 6.18 19.20 -0.82
CA ILE A 149 6.01 20.67 -0.92
C ILE A 149 6.46 21.41 0.34
N VAL A 150 6.84 20.68 1.40
CA VAL A 150 7.39 21.25 2.62
C VAL A 150 8.90 21.02 2.69
N GLN A 151 9.63 21.96 3.34
CA GLN A 151 11.06 21.84 3.58
C GLN A 151 11.30 20.93 4.79
N ASN A 152 11.55 19.66 4.53
CA ASN A 152 11.95 18.67 5.52
C ASN A 152 12.74 17.57 4.81
N ASP A 153 13.90 17.19 5.35
CA ASP A 153 14.79 16.19 4.75
C ASP A 153 14.53 14.75 5.24
N GLU A 154 13.65 14.56 6.21
CA GLU A 154 13.29 13.23 6.71
C GLU A 154 12.66 12.40 5.59
N LEU A 155 13.12 11.15 5.44
CA LEU A 155 12.58 10.25 4.42
C LEU A 155 11.12 9.89 4.70
N GLU A 156 10.82 9.54 5.95
CA GLU A 156 9.52 9.09 6.43
C GLU A 156 8.78 10.23 7.13
N LEU A 157 8.27 11.18 6.36
CA LEU A 157 7.36 12.19 6.88
C LEU A 157 5.93 11.77 6.54
N VAL A 158 5.19 11.31 7.55
CA VAL A 158 3.77 10.96 7.38
C VAL A 158 2.98 12.25 7.27
N GLY A 159 2.30 12.44 6.16
CA GLY A 159 1.51 13.64 5.86
C GLY A 159 0.52 13.41 4.73
N ASP A 160 -0.29 14.41 4.47
CA ASP A 160 -1.35 14.38 3.45
C ASP A 160 -1.16 15.54 2.46
N HIS A 161 -2.24 16.09 1.92
CA HIS A 161 -2.27 17.16 0.90
C HIS A 161 -1.55 18.46 1.29
N ASP A 162 -1.32 18.70 2.55
CA ASP A 162 -0.56 19.83 3.08
C ASP A 162 0.96 19.66 2.92
N MET A 163 1.45 18.42 2.73
CA MET A 163 2.87 18.09 2.64
C MET A 163 3.31 17.53 1.29
N TYR A 164 2.37 16.96 0.53
CA TYR A 164 2.66 16.26 -0.72
C TYR A 164 1.67 16.58 -1.83
N LYS A 165 2.15 16.54 -3.06
CA LYS A 165 1.33 16.61 -4.28
C LYS A 165 1.67 15.46 -5.23
N ALA A 166 0.66 14.97 -5.93
CA ALA A 166 0.86 14.11 -7.09
C ALA A 166 1.13 14.97 -8.32
N VAL A 167 2.23 14.72 -9.01
CA VAL A 167 2.63 15.54 -10.17
C VAL A 167 3.09 14.69 -11.35
N CYS A 168 2.96 15.25 -12.55
CA CYS A 168 3.58 14.72 -13.75
C CYS A 168 5.08 15.08 -13.79
N ARG A 169 5.82 14.48 -14.72
CA ARG A 169 7.27 14.70 -14.88
C ARG A 169 7.64 16.17 -15.12
N LYS A 170 6.77 16.93 -15.79
CA LYS A 170 6.99 18.36 -16.05
C LYS A 170 6.98 19.20 -14.76
N HIS A 171 6.23 18.77 -13.74
CA HIS A 171 6.04 19.52 -12.48
C HIS A 171 6.76 18.86 -11.28
N LEU A 172 7.61 17.86 -11.57
CA LEU A 172 8.40 17.16 -10.55
C LEU A 172 9.49 18.05 -9.92
#